data_7b90e8dc620e26aa3dd0334e1eaa94e2
#
_entry.id   7b90e8dc620e26aa3dd0334e1eaa94e2
#
_cell.length_a   1.000
_cell.length_b   1.000
_cell.length_c   1.000
_cell.angle_alpha   90.00
_cell.angle_beta   90.00
_cell.angle_gamma   90.00
#
_symmetry.space_group_name_H-M   'P 1'
#
loop_
_entity.id
_entity.type
_entity.pdbx_description
1 polymer ?
#
loop_
_entity_poly.entity_id
_entity_poly.type
_entity_poly.pdbx_seq_one_letter_code
_entity_poly.pdbx_strand_id
1 'polypeptide(L)'
;MRYLAFASVLSLGGCLVLDPLLPFHSNIPCSEVNDETCNVDDYWDRVCLTCEIPYDWDRSYEWREQTLAEGASIRGIDPSLVTDAPFESDDGDALLDAYFIAAHGDVPELSQTTIIYNHGRYASIDHYLPRVQMLHELGANVYVWDYRGYGKSLPETAPESKDWMDDARLAYEEAKALAPDPDKIIVYGMSVGGFPAGEIADTKKVCAQIFEASVVSISEKIEENTSVQLPGSYLTSGVLETDIKLLDTTNPTLIIHGTKDDRISVGSAEAFYNKLPSNIFKKLVLVEGAGHGLGGDGGVPEAGFFNYQGQIMAFLEEGARSCLTE
;
A
#
# COMPACT_ATOMS: atom_id res chain seq x y z
N MET A 1 -25.37 0.96 7.71
CA MET A 1 -26.12 -0.13 7.07
C MET A 1 -26.73 0.40 5.78
N ARG A 2 -26.05 0.28 4.68
CA ARG A 2 -26.65 0.48 3.35
C ARG A 2 -26.47 -0.80 2.57
N TYR A 3 -27.60 -1.43 2.30
CA TYR A 3 -27.71 -2.68 1.56
C TYR A 3 -27.23 -2.48 0.12
N LEU A 4 -26.32 -3.35 -0.33
CA LEU A 4 -26.04 -3.57 -1.73
C LEU A 4 -27.35 -4.03 -2.41
N ALA A 5 -27.89 -3.19 -3.27
CA ALA A 5 -28.95 -3.60 -4.18
C ALA A 5 -28.33 -4.54 -5.21
N PHE A 6 -28.62 -5.82 -5.10
CA PHE A 6 -28.35 -6.78 -6.15
C PHE A 6 -29.22 -6.42 -7.37
N ALA A 7 -28.63 -5.81 -8.36
CA ALA A 7 -29.22 -5.77 -9.68
C ALA A 7 -29.07 -7.16 -10.28
N SER A 8 -30.17 -7.88 -10.41
CA SER A 8 -30.23 -9.15 -11.10
C SER A 8 -29.98 -8.93 -12.59
N VAL A 9 -28.75 -9.15 -13.04
CA VAL A 9 -28.44 -9.31 -14.46
C VAL A 9 -28.21 -10.80 -14.72
N LEU A 10 -29.27 -11.49 -15.05
CA LEU A 10 -29.20 -12.78 -15.73
C LEU A 10 -28.92 -12.50 -17.20
N SER A 11 -27.68 -12.56 -17.64
CA SER A 11 -27.35 -12.74 -19.03
C SER A 11 -26.53 -14.01 -19.22
N LEU A 12 -27.01 -14.80 -20.13
CA LEU A 12 -26.54 -16.12 -20.48
C LEU A 12 -25.06 -16.12 -20.93
N GLY A 13 -24.25 -16.95 -20.28
CA GLY A 13 -23.09 -17.56 -20.94
C GLY A 13 -21.71 -16.97 -20.61
N GLY A 14 -21.53 -16.11 -19.59
CA GLY A 14 -20.22 -15.68 -19.15
C GLY A 14 -20.00 -16.05 -17.67
N CYS A 15 -18.82 -16.53 -17.30
CA CYS A 15 -18.41 -16.62 -15.90
C CYS A 15 -18.52 -15.23 -15.28
N LEU A 16 -19.27 -15.10 -14.17
CA LEU A 16 -19.34 -13.86 -13.42
C LEU A 16 -17.97 -13.66 -12.75
N VAL A 17 -17.21 -12.68 -13.20
CA VAL A 17 -15.96 -12.25 -12.58
C VAL A 17 -16.29 -11.08 -11.68
N LEU A 18 -15.93 -11.17 -10.39
CA LEU A 18 -16.26 -10.17 -9.38
C LEU A 18 -15.13 -9.16 -9.13
N ASP A 19 -13.94 -9.38 -9.69
CA ASP A 19 -12.81 -8.44 -9.55
C ASP A 19 -13.19 -6.98 -9.86
N PRO A 20 -13.95 -6.69 -10.95
CA PRO A 20 -14.38 -5.34 -11.28
C PRO A 20 -15.41 -4.76 -10.29
N LEU A 21 -16.00 -5.59 -9.45
CA LEU A 21 -16.99 -5.18 -8.44
C LEU A 21 -16.34 -4.87 -7.08
N LEU A 22 -15.04 -5.06 -6.97
CA LEU A 22 -14.31 -4.60 -5.79
C LEU A 22 -14.42 -3.09 -5.75
N PRO A 23 -14.95 -2.53 -4.67
CA PRO A 23 -15.08 -1.09 -4.58
C PRO A 23 -13.70 -0.47 -4.43
N PHE A 24 -13.09 -0.14 -5.56
CA PHE A 24 -12.22 1.00 -5.60
C PHE A 24 -13.14 2.17 -5.28
N HIS A 25 -13.02 2.76 -4.11
CA HIS A 25 -13.55 4.09 -3.94
C HIS A 25 -12.63 5.00 -4.73
N SER A 26 -12.97 5.21 -6.01
CA SER A 26 -12.44 6.34 -6.72
C SER A 26 -12.71 7.56 -5.85
N ASN A 27 -11.70 8.35 -5.63
CA ASN A 27 -11.84 9.69 -5.10
C ASN A 27 -12.88 10.44 -5.94
N ILE A 28 -13.47 11.48 -5.39
CA ILE A 28 -14.24 12.42 -6.23
C ILE A 28 -13.27 12.87 -7.33
N PRO A 29 -13.66 12.71 -8.62
CA PRO A 29 -12.81 13.15 -9.72
C PRO A 29 -12.35 14.57 -9.50
N CYS A 30 -11.10 14.88 -9.79
CA CYS A 30 -10.57 16.24 -9.63
C CYS A 30 -11.40 17.28 -10.41
N SER A 31 -12.01 16.88 -11.51
CA SER A 31 -12.96 17.70 -12.26
C SER A 31 -14.26 18.05 -11.50
N GLU A 32 -14.61 17.30 -10.47
CA GLU A 32 -15.83 17.48 -9.67
C GLU A 32 -15.56 18.09 -8.28
N VAL A 33 -14.30 18.36 -7.96
CA VAL A 33 -13.92 18.94 -6.67
C VAL A 33 -14.31 20.43 -6.64
N ASN A 34 -15.12 20.80 -5.66
CA ASN A 34 -15.49 22.18 -5.37
C ASN A 34 -15.82 22.32 -3.87
N ASP A 35 -16.01 23.57 -3.41
CA ASP A 35 -16.28 23.87 -2.00
C ASP A 35 -17.53 23.19 -1.44
N GLU A 36 -18.48 22.77 -2.30
CA GLU A 36 -19.71 22.08 -1.86
C GLU A 36 -19.50 20.57 -1.74
N THR A 37 -18.56 20.00 -2.50
CA THR A 37 -18.24 18.57 -2.48
C THR A 37 -17.14 18.22 -1.49
N CYS A 38 -16.37 19.21 -1.05
CA CYS A 38 -15.27 19.08 -0.11
C CYS A 38 -15.65 19.61 1.28
N ASN A 39 -16.02 18.72 2.19
CA ASN A 39 -16.19 19.07 3.59
C ASN A 39 -14.89 18.79 4.36
N VAL A 40 -14.10 19.83 4.59
CA VAL A 40 -12.77 19.76 5.24
C VAL A 40 -12.84 19.36 6.72
N ASP A 41 -14.02 19.37 7.33
CA ASP A 41 -14.19 19.08 8.75
C ASP A 41 -14.30 17.58 9.07
N ASP A 42 -14.50 16.74 8.05
CA ASP A 42 -14.55 15.31 8.24
C ASP A 42 -13.22 14.67 7.77
N TYR A 43 -12.49 14.11 8.71
CA TYR A 43 -11.19 13.45 8.47
C TYR A 43 -11.24 12.38 7.36
N TRP A 44 -12.43 11.82 7.13
CA TRP A 44 -12.69 10.80 6.11
C TRP A 44 -13.04 11.39 4.74
N ASP A 45 -13.43 12.66 4.69
CA ASP A 45 -13.76 13.40 3.45
C ASP A 45 -12.56 14.16 2.85
N ARG A 46 -11.35 13.98 3.37
CA ARG A 46 -10.12 14.60 2.84
C ARG A 46 -9.73 14.17 1.42
N VAL A 47 -10.54 13.37 0.79
CA VAL A 47 -10.49 12.99 -0.62
C VAL A 47 -10.37 14.19 -1.56
N CYS A 48 -10.75 15.38 -1.08
CA CYS A 48 -10.85 16.60 -1.87
C CYS A 48 -9.57 17.46 -1.94
N LEU A 49 -8.54 17.15 -1.16
CA LEU A 49 -7.42 18.08 -0.97
C LEU A 49 -6.34 18.02 -2.04
N THR A 50 -6.36 17.04 -2.92
CA THR A 50 -5.21 16.73 -3.75
C THR A 50 -5.27 17.22 -5.18
N CYS A 51 -6.42 17.73 -5.65
CA CYS A 51 -6.61 18.00 -7.07
C CYS A 51 -5.96 19.28 -7.58
N GLU A 52 -5.90 20.33 -6.75
CA GLU A 52 -5.33 21.64 -7.15
C GLU A 52 -4.22 22.15 -6.21
N ILE A 53 -4.04 21.50 -5.04
CA ILE A 53 -3.08 21.90 -4.03
C ILE A 53 -1.94 20.87 -4.03
N PRO A 54 -0.68 21.29 -4.08
CA PRO A 54 0.44 20.37 -3.85
C PRO A 54 0.25 19.62 -2.54
N TYR A 55 0.62 18.34 -2.48
CA TYR A 55 0.65 17.61 -1.22
C TYR A 55 1.42 18.41 -0.19
N ASP A 56 0.81 18.57 0.99
CA ASP A 56 1.47 19.25 2.09
C ASP A 56 2.34 18.24 2.84
N TRP A 57 3.57 18.09 2.39
CA TRP A 57 4.53 17.15 2.96
C TRP A 57 4.85 17.47 4.43
N ASP A 58 4.70 18.72 4.84
CA ASP A 58 4.90 19.13 6.23
C ASP A 58 3.71 18.75 7.12
N ARG A 59 2.48 18.72 6.60
CA ARG A 59 1.28 18.37 7.39
C ARG A 59 1.20 16.89 7.78
N SER A 60 1.88 16.01 7.08
CA SER A 60 1.98 14.60 7.49
C SER A 60 2.52 14.48 8.93
N TYR A 61 3.18 15.51 9.40
CA TYR A 61 3.80 15.65 10.70
C TYR A 61 2.81 15.93 11.86
N GLU A 62 1.83 16.82 11.69
CA GLU A 62 0.94 17.28 12.77
C GLU A 62 0.13 16.14 13.40
N TRP A 63 -0.29 15.19 12.60
CA TRP A 63 -1.07 14.04 13.07
C TRP A 63 -0.26 13.11 14.00
N ARG A 64 1.03 13.05 13.86
CA ARG A 64 1.92 12.12 14.57
C ARG A 64 2.38 12.60 15.94
N GLU A 65 2.46 13.89 16.15
CA GLU A 65 2.80 14.43 17.47
C GLU A 65 1.85 13.94 18.56
N GLN A 66 0.61 13.62 18.19
CA GLN A 66 -0.40 13.09 19.11
C GLN A 66 -0.22 11.62 19.47
N THR A 67 0.48 10.86 18.64
CA THR A 67 0.63 9.40 18.78
C THR A 67 2.01 8.97 19.25
N LEU A 68 2.96 9.89 19.34
CA LEU A 68 4.34 9.56 19.71
C LEU A 68 4.52 9.46 21.22
N ALA A 69 5.37 8.52 21.61
CA ALA A 69 5.89 8.49 22.98
C ALA A 69 6.60 9.81 23.32
N GLU A 70 6.40 10.31 24.56
CA GLU A 70 6.99 11.54 25.04
C GLU A 70 8.50 11.61 24.73
N GLY A 71 8.92 12.69 24.09
CA GLY A 71 10.32 12.98 23.82
C GLY A 71 10.85 12.62 22.43
N ALA A 72 10.02 12.07 21.56
CA ALA A 72 10.40 11.85 20.17
C ALA A 72 10.14 13.09 19.33
N SER A 73 11.17 13.61 18.64
CA SER A 73 10.99 14.59 17.58
C SER A 73 10.90 13.88 16.24
N ILE A 74 9.81 14.11 15.51
CA ILE A 74 9.69 13.73 14.10
C ILE A 74 9.91 14.99 13.30
N ARG A 75 10.68 14.87 12.23
CA ARG A 75 10.79 15.94 11.24
C ARG A 75 9.73 15.74 10.17
N GLY A 76 9.17 16.83 9.64
CA GLY A 76 8.43 16.80 8.40
C GLY A 76 9.30 16.32 7.22
N ILE A 77 8.69 15.95 6.13
CA ILE A 77 9.43 15.68 4.89
C ILE A 77 9.86 17.03 4.31
N ASP A 78 11.18 17.25 4.21
CA ASP A 78 11.73 18.44 3.58
C ASP A 78 11.34 18.45 2.09
N PRO A 79 10.59 19.47 1.62
CA PRO A 79 10.17 19.55 0.22
C PRO A 79 11.35 19.51 -0.78
N SER A 80 12.56 19.90 -0.37
CA SER A 80 13.75 19.83 -1.22
C SER A 80 14.20 18.39 -1.52
N LEU A 81 13.75 17.41 -0.74
CA LEU A 81 14.01 15.98 -0.95
C LEU A 81 12.96 15.32 -1.85
N VAL A 82 11.87 16.02 -2.17
CA VAL A 82 10.75 15.49 -2.93
C VAL A 82 10.93 15.83 -4.42
N THR A 83 10.82 14.83 -5.26
CA THR A 83 10.84 14.95 -6.72
C THR A 83 9.54 14.42 -7.27
N ASP A 84 8.84 15.24 -8.10
CA ASP A 84 7.72 14.77 -8.91
C ASP A 84 8.21 13.69 -9.87
N ALA A 85 7.53 12.56 -9.90
CA ALA A 85 7.93 11.39 -10.69
C ALA A 85 6.73 10.71 -11.38
N PRO A 86 5.84 11.48 -12.04
CA PRO A 86 4.69 10.91 -12.73
C PRO A 86 5.16 10.04 -13.90
N PHE A 87 4.38 9.01 -14.23
CA PHE A 87 4.70 8.09 -15.32
C PHE A 87 3.46 7.72 -16.13
N GLU A 88 3.69 7.38 -17.40
CA GLU A 88 2.63 6.93 -18.31
C GLU A 88 2.54 5.40 -18.31
N SER A 89 1.33 4.88 -18.47
CA SER A 89 1.13 3.45 -18.71
C SER A 89 1.69 3.03 -20.08
N ASP A 90 2.01 1.74 -20.25
CA ASP A 90 2.55 1.21 -21.51
C ASP A 90 1.65 1.43 -22.72
N ASP A 91 0.33 1.44 -22.51
CA ASP A 91 -0.67 1.71 -23.55
C ASP A 91 -0.92 3.20 -23.80
N GLY A 92 -0.37 4.08 -22.96
CA GLY A 92 -0.54 5.53 -23.05
C GLY A 92 -1.92 6.02 -22.60
N ASP A 93 -2.74 5.15 -22.01
CA ASP A 93 -4.11 5.48 -21.59
C ASP A 93 -4.17 6.07 -20.18
N ALA A 94 -3.08 6.00 -19.41
CA ALA A 94 -3.00 6.54 -18.05
C ALA A 94 -1.75 7.37 -17.84
N LEU A 95 -1.90 8.44 -17.06
CA LEU A 95 -0.82 9.23 -16.46
C LEU A 95 -0.96 9.10 -14.95
N LEU A 96 0.04 8.51 -14.31
CA LEU A 96 0.00 8.14 -12.89
C LEU A 96 0.85 9.10 -12.08
N ASP A 97 0.25 9.66 -11.03
CA ASP A 97 0.93 10.57 -10.11
C ASP A 97 1.85 9.80 -9.17
N ALA A 98 3.06 10.30 -9.00
CA ALA A 98 4.03 9.66 -8.12
C ALA A 98 5.07 10.67 -7.63
N TYR A 99 5.69 10.33 -6.49
CA TYR A 99 6.77 11.11 -5.89
C TYR A 99 7.92 10.20 -5.45
N PHE A 100 9.13 10.66 -5.72
CA PHE A 100 10.34 10.11 -5.13
C PHE A 100 10.83 11.05 -4.03
N ILE A 101 10.96 10.52 -2.82
CA ILE A 101 11.44 11.25 -1.65
C ILE A 101 12.81 10.70 -1.29
N ALA A 102 13.85 11.52 -1.49
CA ALA A 102 15.22 11.12 -1.21
C ALA A 102 15.46 10.97 0.30
N ALA A 103 16.29 10.01 0.68
CA ALA A 103 16.68 9.80 2.07
C ALA A 103 17.30 11.07 2.69
N HIS A 104 16.98 11.34 3.96
CA HIS A 104 17.51 12.54 4.66
C HIS A 104 18.97 12.41 5.08
N GLY A 105 19.56 11.21 5.00
CA GLY A 105 21.00 10.97 5.25
C GLY A 105 21.42 10.81 6.72
N ASP A 106 20.51 10.98 7.68
CA ASP A 106 20.84 10.84 9.11
C ASP A 106 20.90 9.37 9.57
N VAL A 107 20.36 8.46 8.77
CA VAL A 107 20.41 7.01 8.99
C VAL A 107 21.09 6.37 7.76
N PRO A 108 22.42 6.25 7.78
CA PRO A 108 23.18 5.84 6.62
C PRO A 108 22.89 4.40 6.18
N GLU A 109 22.43 3.53 7.08
CA GLU A 109 22.18 2.11 6.84
C GLU A 109 21.10 1.86 5.76
N LEU A 110 20.19 2.81 5.55
CA LEU A 110 19.13 2.73 4.54
C LEU A 110 19.22 3.81 3.47
N SER A 111 20.25 4.64 3.47
CA SER A 111 20.40 5.78 2.55
C SER A 111 20.43 5.38 1.07
N GLN A 112 20.82 4.15 0.76
CA GLN A 112 20.83 3.61 -0.60
C GLN A 112 19.59 2.77 -0.92
N THR A 113 18.74 2.50 0.07
CA THR A 113 17.55 1.66 -0.06
C THR A 113 16.37 2.49 -0.51
N THR A 114 15.57 1.98 -1.44
CA THR A 114 14.32 2.60 -1.88
C THR A 114 13.14 1.71 -1.50
N ILE A 115 12.18 2.26 -0.80
CA ILE A 115 10.91 1.60 -0.45
C ILE A 115 9.85 2.06 -1.45
N ILE A 116 9.31 1.12 -2.24
CA ILE A 116 8.13 1.37 -3.08
C ILE A 116 6.90 1.14 -2.22
N TYR A 117 6.20 2.22 -1.88
CA TYR A 117 5.03 2.17 -1.03
C TYR A 117 3.75 2.10 -1.86
N ASN A 118 3.04 0.99 -1.73
CA ASN A 118 1.75 0.74 -2.36
C ASN A 118 0.66 0.93 -1.31
N HIS A 119 -0.13 1.98 -1.46
CA HIS A 119 -1.09 2.43 -0.46
C HIS A 119 -2.39 1.60 -0.44
N GLY A 120 -3.19 1.79 0.61
CA GLY A 120 -4.51 1.17 0.74
C GLY A 120 -5.56 1.86 -0.13
N ARG A 121 -6.82 1.42 -0.02
CA ARG A 121 -7.89 1.89 -0.90
C ARG A 121 -8.51 3.24 -0.52
N TYR A 122 -8.22 3.78 0.67
CA TYR A 122 -8.76 5.05 1.10
C TYR A 122 -7.92 6.17 0.51
N ALA A 123 -8.54 7.08 -0.23
CA ALA A 123 -7.93 8.28 -0.74
C ALA A 123 -6.56 8.08 -1.45
N SER A 124 -5.92 9.18 -1.80
CA SER A 124 -4.66 9.30 -2.52
C SER A 124 -3.45 9.32 -1.58
N ILE A 125 -2.28 9.57 -2.14
CA ILE A 125 -1.00 9.80 -1.45
C ILE A 125 -1.18 10.73 -0.25
N ASP A 126 -1.97 11.81 -0.38
CA ASP A 126 -2.25 12.78 0.68
C ASP A 126 -2.66 12.12 2.01
N HIS A 127 -3.59 11.17 1.93
CA HIS A 127 -4.05 10.43 3.11
C HIS A 127 -2.94 9.59 3.75
N TYR A 128 -1.99 9.12 2.95
CA TYR A 128 -0.92 8.22 3.38
C TYR A 128 0.40 8.94 3.69
N LEU A 129 0.46 10.28 3.59
CA LEU A 129 1.67 11.05 3.94
C LEU A 129 2.24 10.70 5.32
N PRO A 130 1.44 10.51 6.39
CA PRO A 130 1.98 10.09 7.68
C PRO A 130 2.71 8.73 7.60
N ARG A 131 2.25 7.83 6.73
CA ARG A 131 2.88 6.52 6.53
C ARG A 131 4.16 6.67 5.70
N VAL A 132 4.11 7.45 4.64
CA VAL A 132 5.27 7.79 3.81
C VAL A 132 6.37 8.41 4.67
N GLN A 133 6.02 9.37 5.52
CA GLN A 133 6.96 9.99 6.44
C GLN A 133 7.56 8.97 7.42
N MET A 134 6.75 8.09 7.98
CA MET A 134 7.24 7.05 8.89
C MET A 134 8.28 6.14 8.22
N LEU A 135 8.09 5.80 6.94
CA LEU A 135 9.06 5.03 6.17
C LEU A 135 10.30 5.85 5.82
N HIS A 136 10.13 7.13 5.50
CA HIS A 136 11.24 8.05 5.26
C HIS A 136 12.10 8.27 6.51
N GLU A 137 11.50 8.34 7.69
CA GLU A 137 12.20 8.45 8.97
C GLU A 137 13.05 7.21 9.32
N LEU A 138 12.85 6.08 8.67
CA LEU A 138 13.78 4.95 8.72
C LEU A 138 15.14 5.28 8.08
N GLY A 139 15.21 6.34 7.28
CA GLY A 139 16.39 6.75 6.52
C GLY A 139 16.44 6.21 5.10
N ALA A 140 15.38 5.59 4.62
CA ALA A 140 15.26 5.09 3.25
C ALA A 140 14.73 6.18 2.30
N ASN A 141 15.01 6.01 1.00
CA ASN A 141 14.26 6.70 -0.04
C ASN A 141 12.88 6.08 -0.13
N VAL A 142 11.86 6.89 -0.43
CA VAL A 142 10.49 6.38 -0.59
C VAL A 142 9.96 6.78 -1.96
N TYR A 143 9.46 5.81 -2.71
CA TYR A 143 8.68 6.03 -3.91
C TYR A 143 7.23 5.71 -3.60
N VAL A 144 6.34 6.67 -3.81
CA VAL A 144 4.89 6.54 -3.59
C VAL A 144 4.15 6.97 -4.84
N TRP A 145 3.08 6.26 -5.19
CA TRP A 145 2.31 6.51 -6.41
C TRP A 145 0.82 6.29 -6.19
N ASP A 146 0.01 7.05 -6.91
CA ASP A 146 -1.45 6.91 -6.93
C ASP A 146 -1.90 6.04 -8.10
N TYR A 147 -2.80 5.11 -7.83
CA TYR A 147 -3.40 4.24 -8.86
C TYR A 147 -4.35 5.03 -9.76
N ARG A 148 -4.68 4.50 -10.95
CA ARG A 148 -5.76 5.05 -11.79
C ARG A 148 -7.01 5.26 -10.93
N GLY A 149 -7.66 6.42 -11.07
CA GLY A 149 -8.83 6.79 -10.26
C GLY A 149 -8.52 7.28 -8.85
N TYR A 150 -7.26 7.50 -8.50
CA TYR A 150 -6.84 8.08 -7.23
C TYR A 150 -6.07 9.39 -7.44
N GLY A 151 -6.30 10.35 -6.55
CA GLY A 151 -5.58 11.62 -6.51
C GLY A 151 -5.56 12.33 -7.85
N LYS A 152 -4.37 12.61 -8.35
CA LYS A 152 -4.13 13.27 -9.64
C LYS A 152 -3.90 12.27 -10.79
N SER A 153 -3.94 10.97 -10.53
CA SER A 153 -3.75 9.95 -11.57
C SER A 153 -4.92 9.90 -12.54
N LEU A 154 -4.62 9.81 -13.84
CA LEU A 154 -5.59 9.72 -14.92
C LEU A 154 -5.55 8.32 -15.57
N PRO A 155 -6.67 7.81 -16.09
CA PRO A 155 -8.03 8.39 -16.01
C PRO A 155 -8.59 8.36 -14.58
N GLU A 156 -9.55 9.22 -14.33
CA GLU A 156 -10.28 9.33 -13.04
C GLU A 156 -11.21 8.12 -12.77
N THR A 157 -10.95 7.00 -13.38
CA THR A 157 -11.73 5.76 -13.25
C THR A 157 -10.90 4.65 -12.67
N ALA A 158 -11.54 3.80 -11.88
CA ALA A 158 -10.87 2.62 -11.34
C ALA A 158 -10.28 1.75 -12.45
N PRO A 159 -9.04 1.22 -12.28
CA PRO A 159 -8.42 0.33 -13.24
C PRO A 159 -9.13 -1.02 -13.29
N GLU A 160 -9.01 -1.72 -14.40
CA GLU A 160 -9.17 -3.17 -14.37
C GLU A 160 -8.00 -3.81 -13.57
N SER A 161 -8.25 -5.00 -13.00
CA SER A 161 -7.23 -5.67 -12.18
C SER A 161 -5.90 -5.87 -12.93
N LYS A 162 -5.98 -6.15 -14.23
CA LYS A 162 -4.81 -6.34 -15.08
C LYS A 162 -4.01 -5.04 -15.23
N ASP A 163 -4.69 -3.93 -15.54
CA ASP A 163 -4.07 -2.63 -15.77
C ASP A 163 -3.36 -2.16 -14.49
N TRP A 164 -4.01 -2.37 -13.33
CA TRP A 164 -3.39 -2.04 -12.05
C TRP A 164 -2.11 -2.83 -11.78
N MET A 165 -2.06 -4.11 -12.16
CA MET A 165 -0.82 -4.90 -12.02
C MET A 165 0.25 -4.49 -13.05
N ASP A 166 -0.16 -4.12 -14.26
CA ASP A 166 0.73 -3.59 -15.29
C ASP A 166 1.34 -2.26 -14.81
N ASP A 167 0.52 -1.35 -14.28
CA ASP A 167 0.97 -0.08 -13.69
C ASP A 167 1.95 -0.29 -12.52
N ALA A 168 1.69 -1.30 -11.68
CA ALA A 168 2.60 -1.63 -10.57
C ALA A 168 4.01 -2.02 -11.06
N ARG A 169 4.09 -2.76 -12.17
CA ARG A 169 5.38 -3.12 -12.79
C ARG A 169 6.11 -1.92 -13.36
N LEU A 170 5.37 -0.93 -13.90
CA LEU A 170 5.93 0.33 -14.37
C LEU A 170 6.39 1.20 -13.21
N ALA A 171 5.58 1.34 -12.16
CA ALA A 171 5.97 2.04 -10.93
C ALA A 171 7.30 1.50 -10.35
N TYR A 172 7.52 0.18 -10.45
CA TYR A 172 8.80 -0.39 -10.07
C TYR A 172 9.95 0.08 -10.98
N GLU A 173 9.77 0.12 -12.29
CA GLU A 173 10.84 0.56 -13.22
C GLU A 173 11.18 2.05 -13.00
N GLU A 174 10.17 2.89 -12.76
CA GLU A 174 10.36 4.31 -12.44
C GLU A 174 11.10 4.49 -11.10
N ALA A 175 10.64 3.80 -10.06
CA ALA A 175 11.31 3.82 -8.76
C ALA A 175 12.77 3.35 -8.87
N LYS A 176 13.02 2.30 -9.63
CA LYS A 176 14.34 1.75 -9.86
C LYS A 176 15.26 2.69 -10.61
N ALA A 177 14.73 3.45 -11.59
CA ALA A 177 15.50 4.45 -12.33
C ALA A 177 15.95 5.62 -11.45
N LEU A 178 15.18 5.94 -10.42
CA LEU A 178 15.47 7.01 -9.46
C LEU A 178 16.28 6.52 -8.25
N ALA A 179 16.28 5.22 -7.98
CA ALA A 179 16.93 4.63 -6.81
C ALA A 179 18.45 4.82 -6.84
N PRO A 180 19.10 5.24 -5.72
CA PRO A 180 20.56 5.33 -5.65
C PRO A 180 21.26 3.98 -5.87
N ASP A 181 20.66 2.89 -5.38
CA ASP A 181 21.08 1.51 -5.65
C ASP A 181 19.89 0.69 -6.15
N PRO A 182 19.83 0.36 -7.46
CA PRO A 182 18.71 -0.35 -8.06
C PRO A 182 18.56 -1.81 -7.60
N ASP A 183 19.51 -2.34 -6.85
CA ASP A 183 19.45 -3.67 -6.27
C ASP A 183 18.92 -3.65 -4.82
N LYS A 184 18.74 -2.46 -4.22
CA LYS A 184 18.25 -2.26 -2.85
C LYS A 184 16.82 -1.71 -2.84
N ILE A 185 15.92 -2.43 -3.47
CA ILE A 185 14.49 -2.06 -3.52
C ILE A 185 13.71 -2.96 -2.59
N ILE A 186 12.97 -2.34 -1.66
CA ILE A 186 11.97 -2.98 -0.82
C ILE A 186 10.60 -2.63 -1.39
N VAL A 187 9.76 -3.62 -1.60
CA VAL A 187 8.35 -3.37 -1.90
C VAL A 187 7.52 -3.46 -0.63
N TYR A 188 6.65 -2.48 -0.46
CA TYR A 188 5.77 -2.38 0.71
C TYR A 188 4.32 -2.25 0.26
N GLY A 189 3.43 -3.11 0.77
CA GLY A 189 2.00 -3.05 0.49
C GLY A 189 1.18 -2.93 1.76
N MET A 190 0.27 -1.95 1.81
CA MET A 190 -0.69 -1.79 2.89
C MET A 190 -2.10 -2.08 2.39
N SER A 191 -2.86 -2.93 3.11
CA SER A 191 -4.25 -3.25 2.76
C SER A 191 -4.34 -3.76 1.31
N VAL A 192 -5.14 -3.15 0.43
CA VAL A 192 -5.23 -3.53 -0.99
C VAL A 192 -3.92 -3.30 -1.75
N GLY A 193 -3.02 -2.44 -1.24
CA GLY A 193 -1.66 -2.28 -1.77
C GLY A 193 -0.82 -3.57 -1.70
N GLY A 194 -1.30 -4.59 -1.00
CA GLY A 194 -0.73 -5.94 -1.04
C GLY A 194 -0.77 -6.59 -2.40
N PHE A 195 -1.72 -6.21 -3.28
CA PHE A 195 -1.80 -6.74 -4.65
C PHE A 195 -0.68 -6.20 -5.54
N PRO A 196 -0.52 -4.87 -5.72
CA PRO A 196 0.60 -4.33 -6.50
C PRO A 196 1.96 -4.68 -5.89
N ALA A 197 2.08 -4.71 -4.56
CA ALA A 197 3.31 -5.16 -3.90
C ALA A 197 3.65 -6.62 -4.23
N GLY A 198 2.66 -7.49 -4.20
CA GLY A 198 2.81 -8.91 -4.58
C GLY A 198 3.17 -9.10 -6.04
N GLU A 199 2.56 -8.32 -6.95
CA GLU A 199 2.90 -8.33 -8.38
C GLU A 199 4.35 -7.93 -8.63
N ILE A 200 4.80 -6.85 -7.98
CA ILE A 200 6.20 -6.41 -8.07
C ILE A 200 7.12 -7.50 -7.52
N ALA A 201 6.81 -8.06 -6.35
CA ALA A 201 7.65 -9.06 -5.69
C ALA A 201 7.76 -10.38 -6.47
N ASP A 202 6.73 -10.75 -7.22
CA ASP A 202 6.71 -11.94 -8.09
C ASP A 202 7.48 -11.74 -9.39
N THR A 203 7.35 -10.55 -10.00
CA THR A 203 7.82 -10.30 -11.36
C THR A 203 9.14 -9.54 -11.44
N LYS A 204 9.58 -8.91 -10.35
CA LYS A 204 10.74 -8.01 -10.29
C LYS A 204 11.73 -8.45 -9.21
N LYS A 205 12.98 -7.96 -9.35
CA LYS A 205 14.02 -8.17 -8.34
C LYS A 205 13.84 -7.18 -7.20
N VAL A 206 13.54 -7.68 -6.01
CA VAL A 206 13.48 -6.89 -4.77
C VAL A 206 14.39 -7.52 -3.72
N CYS A 207 14.94 -6.72 -2.80
CA CYS A 207 15.77 -7.21 -1.70
C CYS A 207 14.94 -7.70 -0.51
N ALA A 208 13.71 -7.19 -0.36
CA ALA A 208 12.73 -7.63 0.62
C ALA A 208 11.30 -7.20 0.23
N GLN A 209 10.31 -7.83 0.86
CA GLN A 209 8.90 -7.48 0.70
C GLN A 209 8.22 -7.38 2.06
N ILE A 210 7.37 -6.36 2.21
CA ILE A 210 6.66 -6.05 3.47
C ILE A 210 5.17 -5.93 3.19
N PHE A 211 4.37 -6.66 3.95
CA PHE A 211 2.91 -6.65 3.85
C PHE A 211 2.31 -6.21 5.19
N GLU A 212 1.63 -5.08 5.20
CA GLU A 212 0.99 -4.53 6.37
C GLU A 212 -0.52 -4.58 6.24
N ALA A 213 -1.19 -5.30 7.14
CA ALA A 213 -2.65 -5.44 7.14
C ALA A 213 -3.20 -5.68 5.73
N SER A 214 -2.47 -6.50 4.93
CA SER A 214 -2.67 -6.58 3.48
C SER A 214 -3.75 -7.57 3.10
N VAL A 215 -4.53 -7.21 2.07
CA VAL A 215 -5.32 -8.17 1.30
C VAL A 215 -4.37 -8.87 0.34
N VAL A 216 -4.28 -10.18 0.44
CA VAL A 216 -3.36 -10.99 -0.38
C VAL A 216 -4.09 -12.02 -1.25
N SER A 217 -5.37 -12.22 -1.03
CA SER A 217 -6.25 -13.06 -1.83
C SER A 217 -7.63 -12.44 -1.93
N ILE A 218 -8.05 -12.14 -3.15
CA ILE A 218 -9.39 -11.64 -3.39
C ILE A 218 -10.42 -12.75 -3.30
N SER A 219 -10.04 -13.96 -3.70
CA SER A 219 -10.87 -15.15 -3.58
C SER A 219 -11.25 -15.42 -2.13
N GLU A 220 -10.28 -15.38 -1.21
CA GLU A 220 -10.51 -15.53 0.23
C GLU A 220 -11.40 -14.40 0.77
N LYS A 221 -11.14 -13.16 0.34
CA LYS A 221 -11.92 -12.00 0.78
C LYS A 221 -13.38 -12.06 0.33
N ILE A 222 -13.66 -12.60 -0.84
CA ILE A 222 -15.02 -12.83 -1.34
C ILE A 222 -15.68 -13.94 -0.53
N GLU A 223 -15.00 -15.05 -0.25
CA GLU A 223 -15.52 -16.15 0.56
C GLU A 223 -15.92 -15.69 1.96
N GLU A 224 -15.10 -14.87 2.61
CA GLU A 224 -15.39 -14.31 3.94
C GLU A 224 -16.65 -13.42 3.96
N ASN A 225 -16.95 -12.72 2.87
CA ASN A 225 -18.00 -11.70 2.82
C ASN A 225 -19.26 -12.12 2.07
N THR A 226 -19.31 -13.32 1.52
CA THR A 226 -20.48 -13.81 0.77
C THR A 226 -21.08 -15.05 1.42
N SER A 227 -22.41 -15.17 1.34
CA SER A 227 -23.14 -16.40 1.68
C SER A 227 -23.18 -17.40 0.50
N VAL A 228 -22.47 -17.12 -0.57
CA VAL A 228 -22.39 -17.98 -1.75
C VAL A 228 -21.45 -19.13 -1.45
N GLN A 229 -21.97 -20.36 -1.45
CA GLN A 229 -21.18 -21.58 -1.21
C GLN A 229 -20.43 -22.04 -2.47
N LEU A 230 -19.69 -21.11 -3.10
CA LEU A 230 -18.76 -21.39 -4.20
C LEU A 230 -17.37 -20.91 -3.80
N PRO A 231 -16.31 -21.66 -4.14
CA PRO A 231 -14.97 -21.16 -3.97
C PRO A 231 -14.79 -19.80 -4.64
N GLY A 232 -14.20 -18.82 -3.95
CA GLY A 232 -13.98 -17.48 -4.47
C GLY A 232 -13.21 -17.50 -5.80
N SER A 233 -12.30 -18.45 -5.99
CA SER A 233 -11.56 -18.67 -7.24
C SER A 233 -12.43 -18.93 -8.49
N TYR A 234 -13.69 -19.31 -8.33
CA TYR A 234 -14.65 -19.40 -9.45
C TYR A 234 -15.26 -18.04 -9.82
N LEU A 235 -15.07 -17.03 -8.97
CA LEU A 235 -15.68 -15.72 -9.08
C LEU A 235 -14.65 -14.64 -9.42
N THR A 236 -13.37 -14.98 -9.56
CA THR A 236 -12.25 -14.04 -9.78
C THR A 236 -11.45 -14.40 -11.02
N SER A 237 -10.73 -13.43 -11.55
CA SER A 237 -9.81 -13.63 -12.69
C SER A 237 -8.51 -14.34 -12.29
N GLY A 238 -8.23 -14.46 -11.00
CA GLY A 238 -6.95 -14.96 -10.48
C GLY A 238 -5.82 -13.94 -10.53
N VAL A 239 -6.05 -12.71 -10.99
CA VAL A 239 -5.03 -11.66 -11.07
C VAL A 239 -4.66 -11.13 -9.69
N LEU A 240 -5.63 -11.03 -8.77
CA LEU A 240 -5.46 -10.48 -7.43
C LEU A 240 -5.27 -11.60 -6.37
N GLU A 241 -4.31 -12.50 -6.62
CA GLU A 241 -3.99 -13.64 -5.74
C GLU A 241 -2.49 -13.60 -5.39
N THR A 242 -2.09 -12.63 -4.58
CA THR A 242 -0.71 -12.45 -4.13
C THR A 242 -0.18 -13.67 -3.38
N ASP A 243 -1.01 -14.31 -2.58
CA ASP A 243 -0.67 -15.51 -1.81
C ASP A 243 -0.33 -16.72 -2.70
N ILE A 244 -0.90 -16.77 -3.89
CA ILE A 244 -0.59 -17.80 -4.90
C ILE A 244 0.67 -17.41 -5.70
N LYS A 245 0.79 -16.13 -6.10
CA LYS A 245 1.98 -15.62 -6.82
C LYS A 245 3.27 -15.85 -6.05
N LEU A 246 3.23 -15.72 -4.73
CA LEU A 246 4.41 -15.79 -3.87
C LEU A 246 4.72 -17.18 -3.30
N LEU A 247 4.08 -18.26 -3.81
CA LEU A 247 4.37 -19.63 -3.37
C LEU A 247 5.83 -20.07 -3.59
N ASP A 248 6.47 -19.52 -4.62
CA ASP A 248 7.85 -19.84 -5.00
C ASP A 248 8.80 -18.64 -4.77
N THR A 249 8.37 -17.62 -4.01
CA THR A 249 9.21 -16.45 -3.73
C THR A 249 10.49 -16.84 -3.01
N THR A 250 11.58 -16.15 -3.33
CA THR A 250 12.86 -16.27 -2.62
C THR A 250 13.16 -15.03 -1.75
N ASN A 251 12.26 -14.05 -1.78
CA ASN A 251 12.47 -12.77 -1.12
C ASN A 251 12.22 -12.89 0.40
N PRO A 252 13.08 -12.29 1.24
CA PRO A 252 12.76 -12.08 2.65
C PRO A 252 11.41 -11.37 2.80
N THR A 253 10.56 -11.87 3.69
CA THR A 253 9.16 -11.40 3.82
C THR A 253 8.83 -11.02 5.26
N LEU A 254 8.38 -9.77 5.46
CA LEU A 254 7.80 -9.30 6.70
C LEU A 254 6.28 -9.12 6.54
N ILE A 255 5.52 -9.70 7.45
CA ILE A 255 4.07 -9.48 7.57
C ILE A 255 3.82 -8.79 8.90
N ILE A 256 3.14 -7.66 8.89
CA ILE A 256 2.73 -6.91 10.09
C ILE A 256 1.21 -6.80 10.10
N HIS A 257 0.57 -7.19 11.21
CA HIS A 257 -0.89 -7.20 11.28
C HIS A 257 -1.40 -6.90 12.68
N GLY A 258 -2.47 -6.12 12.78
CA GLY A 258 -3.11 -5.80 14.04
C GLY A 258 -4.03 -6.93 14.53
N THR A 259 -3.98 -7.28 15.84
CA THR A 259 -4.81 -8.38 16.37
C THR A 259 -6.30 -8.00 16.49
N LYS A 260 -6.63 -6.72 16.38
CA LYS A 260 -8.03 -6.20 16.36
C LYS A 260 -8.41 -5.61 15.00
N ASP A 261 -7.73 -6.01 13.94
CA ASP A 261 -8.14 -5.62 12.59
C ASP A 261 -9.53 -6.20 12.28
N ASP A 262 -10.52 -5.31 12.13
CA ASP A 262 -11.91 -5.65 11.86
C ASP A 262 -12.26 -5.69 10.37
N ARG A 263 -11.29 -5.36 9.50
CA ARG A 263 -11.46 -5.33 8.03
C ARG A 263 -10.82 -6.51 7.35
N ILE A 264 -9.64 -6.89 7.82
CA ILE A 264 -8.88 -8.05 7.33
C ILE A 264 -8.53 -8.90 8.54
N SER A 265 -8.99 -10.14 8.54
CA SER A 265 -8.80 -11.01 9.69
C SER A 265 -7.31 -11.30 9.93
N VAL A 266 -6.92 -11.39 11.19
CA VAL A 266 -5.56 -11.83 11.54
C VAL A 266 -5.26 -13.22 11.00
N GLY A 267 -6.30 -14.06 10.86
CA GLY A 267 -6.20 -15.40 10.26
C GLY A 267 -5.72 -15.38 8.81
N SER A 268 -6.08 -14.34 8.03
CA SER A 268 -5.57 -14.17 6.66
C SER A 268 -4.07 -13.92 6.64
N ALA A 269 -3.54 -13.10 7.57
CA ALA A 269 -2.10 -12.88 7.72
C ALA A 269 -1.35 -14.15 8.12
N GLU A 270 -1.92 -14.93 9.05
CA GLU A 270 -1.37 -16.22 9.47
C GLU A 270 -1.40 -17.25 8.33
N ALA A 271 -2.50 -17.31 7.58
CA ALA A 271 -2.64 -18.19 6.42
C ALA A 271 -1.62 -17.84 5.33
N PHE A 272 -1.46 -16.56 5.03
CA PHE A 272 -0.45 -16.08 4.09
C PHE A 272 0.97 -16.45 4.55
N TYR A 273 1.31 -16.17 5.81
CA TYR A 273 2.61 -16.55 6.36
C TYR A 273 2.89 -18.04 6.22
N ASN A 274 1.89 -18.89 6.44
CA ASN A 274 2.02 -20.34 6.33
C ASN A 274 2.16 -20.82 4.88
N LYS A 275 1.56 -20.12 3.90
CA LYS A 275 1.68 -20.42 2.46
C LYS A 275 3.08 -20.06 1.91
N LEU A 276 3.73 -19.04 2.44
CA LEU A 276 5.08 -18.66 2.00
C LEU A 276 6.08 -19.78 2.19
N PRO A 277 7.10 -19.91 1.30
CA PRO A 277 8.11 -20.97 1.39
C PRO A 277 8.80 -21.02 2.76
N SER A 278 9.09 -22.23 3.22
CA SER A 278 9.75 -22.43 4.52
C SER A 278 11.27 -22.18 4.50
N ASN A 279 11.85 -22.08 3.32
CA ASN A 279 13.28 -21.88 3.09
C ASN A 279 13.68 -20.41 2.91
N ILE A 280 12.75 -19.47 2.99
CA ILE A 280 13.05 -18.05 3.01
C ILE A 280 13.08 -17.52 4.45
N PHE A 281 13.75 -16.39 4.64
CA PHE A 281 13.58 -15.64 5.88
C PHE A 281 12.21 -14.94 5.88
N LYS A 282 11.35 -15.26 6.83
CA LYS A 282 10.03 -14.66 6.95
C LYS A 282 9.69 -14.41 8.41
N LYS A 283 9.01 -13.29 8.67
CA LYS A 283 8.60 -12.87 10.00
C LYS A 283 7.14 -12.43 9.98
N LEU A 284 6.36 -12.89 10.95
CA LEU A 284 5.01 -12.42 11.22
C LEU A 284 5.03 -11.63 12.52
N VAL A 285 4.64 -10.37 12.46
CA VAL A 285 4.52 -9.47 13.61
C VAL A 285 3.05 -9.18 13.84
N LEU A 286 2.51 -9.72 14.91
CA LEU A 286 1.14 -9.42 15.36
C LEU A 286 1.22 -8.30 16.40
N VAL A 287 0.60 -7.16 16.09
CA VAL A 287 0.57 -6.00 16.96
C VAL A 287 -0.68 -6.08 17.83
N GLU A 288 -0.47 -6.37 19.12
CA GLU A 288 -1.55 -6.59 20.07
C GLU A 288 -2.40 -5.32 20.25
N GLY A 289 -3.72 -5.50 20.05
CA GLY A 289 -4.70 -4.43 20.23
C GLY A 289 -4.81 -3.45 19.05
N ALA A 290 -3.94 -3.52 18.06
CA ALA A 290 -4.01 -2.66 16.88
C ALA A 290 -5.12 -3.10 15.91
N GLY A 291 -5.80 -2.12 15.29
CA GLY A 291 -6.80 -2.29 14.23
C GLY A 291 -6.21 -2.17 12.82
N HIS A 292 -7.05 -1.80 11.85
CA HIS A 292 -6.70 -1.66 10.44
C HIS A 292 -6.28 -0.23 10.09
N GLY A 293 -5.00 0.02 9.94
CA GLY A 293 -4.50 1.26 9.33
C GLY A 293 -4.47 2.49 10.24
N LEU A 294 -4.67 3.68 9.65
CA LEU A 294 -4.38 4.98 10.26
C LEU A 294 -5.52 5.59 11.08
N GLY A 295 -6.71 5.04 11.04
CA GLY A 295 -7.86 5.74 11.59
C GLY A 295 -8.19 5.30 13.00
N GLY A 296 -8.11 6.10 14.01
CA GLY A 296 -8.73 6.08 15.36
C GLY A 296 -9.18 4.75 16.02
N ASP A 297 -8.99 3.64 15.34
CA ASP A 297 -9.33 2.27 15.75
C ASP A 297 -8.10 1.42 16.10
N GLY A 298 -6.93 2.04 16.29
CA GLY A 298 -5.72 1.39 16.80
C GLY A 298 -4.90 0.67 15.73
N GLY A 299 -4.68 1.28 14.57
CA GLY A 299 -3.81 0.76 13.52
C GLY A 299 -2.36 0.54 13.95
N VAL A 300 -1.60 -0.17 13.14
CA VAL A 300 -0.21 -0.52 13.42
C VAL A 300 0.67 0.67 13.85
N PRO A 301 0.55 1.90 13.29
CA PRO A 301 1.30 3.05 13.79
C PRO A 301 0.93 3.52 15.18
N GLU A 302 -0.35 3.38 15.56
CA GLU A 302 -0.85 3.82 16.87
C GLU A 302 -0.35 2.93 18.01
N ALA A 303 0.03 1.70 17.73
CA ALA A 303 0.64 0.79 18.70
C ALA A 303 2.09 1.17 19.08
N GLY A 304 2.59 2.27 18.54
CA GLY A 304 3.90 2.85 18.84
C GLY A 304 4.81 2.91 17.62
N PHE A 305 5.02 4.12 17.13
CA PHE A 305 5.84 4.44 15.98
C PHE A 305 7.24 3.80 16.04
N PHE A 306 7.93 3.91 17.18
CA PHE A 306 9.25 3.32 17.36
C PHE A 306 9.24 1.81 17.36
N ASN A 307 8.18 1.21 17.91
CA ASN A 307 8.05 -0.25 17.89
C ASN A 307 7.88 -0.74 16.46
N TYR A 308 7.09 -0.03 15.65
CA TYR A 308 6.88 -0.35 14.25
C TYR A 308 8.17 -0.24 13.42
N GLN A 309 8.88 0.89 13.50
CA GLN A 309 10.17 1.08 12.85
C GLN A 309 11.20 0.04 13.34
N GLY A 310 11.23 -0.21 14.64
CA GLY A 310 12.10 -1.22 15.23
C GLY A 310 11.84 -2.63 14.70
N GLN A 311 10.59 -2.99 14.38
CA GLN A 311 10.28 -4.29 13.78
C GLN A 311 10.79 -4.39 12.34
N ILE A 312 10.68 -3.31 11.55
CA ILE A 312 11.22 -3.28 10.18
C ILE A 312 12.75 -3.38 10.22
N MET A 313 13.42 -2.55 11.04
CA MET A 313 14.88 -2.60 11.17
C MET A 313 15.37 -3.96 11.64
N ALA A 314 14.77 -4.53 12.68
CA ALA A 314 15.12 -5.86 13.16
C ALA A 314 14.95 -6.94 12.08
N PHE A 315 13.88 -6.87 11.28
CA PHE A 315 13.70 -7.78 10.16
C PHE A 315 14.81 -7.66 9.10
N LEU A 316 15.18 -6.42 8.75
CA LEU A 316 16.25 -6.18 7.79
C LEU A 316 17.59 -6.69 8.30
N GLU A 317 17.92 -6.42 9.55
CA GLU A 317 19.18 -6.86 10.18
C GLU A 317 19.25 -8.39 10.36
N GLU A 318 18.14 -9.04 10.70
CA GLU A 318 18.08 -10.47 10.94
C GLU A 318 18.16 -11.30 9.65
N GLY A 319 17.53 -10.86 8.56
CA GLY A 319 17.41 -11.72 7.38
C GLY A 319 17.31 -11.06 6.01
N ALA A 320 17.34 -9.73 5.94
CA ALA A 320 17.28 -8.98 4.67
C ALA A 320 18.43 -7.97 4.54
N ARG A 321 19.62 -8.34 4.98
CA ARG A 321 20.81 -7.48 5.00
C ARG A 321 21.24 -6.96 3.63
N SER A 322 20.86 -7.64 2.55
CA SER A 322 21.08 -7.14 1.18
C SER A 322 20.40 -5.81 0.90
N CYS A 323 19.36 -5.45 1.67
CA CYS A 323 18.72 -4.16 1.60
C CYS A 323 19.52 -3.04 2.31
N LEU A 324 20.38 -3.39 3.25
CA LEU A 324 21.13 -2.40 4.03
C LEU A 324 22.37 -1.90 3.27
N THR A 325 22.74 -0.66 3.54
CA THR A 325 24.01 -0.06 3.11
C THR A 325 25.14 -0.60 3.99
N GLU A 326 26.24 -1.06 3.38
CA GLU A 326 27.44 -1.52 4.10
C GLU A 326 28.25 -0.34 4.66
#